data_e62b88b642611fc98bc9135c082856fb
#
_entry.id   e62b88b642611fc98bc9135c082856fb
#
_cell.length_a   1.000
_cell.length_b   1.000
_cell.length_c   1.000
_cell.angle_alpha   90.00
_cell.angle_beta   90.00
_cell.angle_gamma   90.00
#
_symmetry.space_group_name_H-M   'P 1'
#
loop_
_entity.id
_entity.type
_entity.pdbx_description
1 polymer ?
#
loop_
_entity_poly.entity_id
_entity_poly.type
_entity_poly.pdbx_seq_one_letter_code
_entity_poly.pdbx_strand_id
1 'polypeptide(L)'
;TPEGARDYLVPSRVHPGCFYALPQSPQLYKQLLMCSGFDRYIQIAKCYRDEDLRADRQPEFTQVDMELSFVDVDDILDVNERLIKKVFKEILDVDVQIPLQRMKYAEAMTRFGSDKPDVRFGMELHDITEIVKDTEFVVFKNAIEAGGSVRAINAEGCGHYPRKQIDSLVEFVKTYKAKGLAWIVVNDDGSLKSQIAKFFTPEKLQEIVSALDGKPGDLILICADKDKVVFDSLGALRCEIAKRQNLTKPGDFRFLW
;
A
#
# COMPACT_ATOMS: atom_id res chain seq x y z
N THR A 1 -23.66 -11.28 15.10
CA THR A 1 -22.91 -10.47 16.09
C THR A 1 -22.36 -9.23 15.41
N PRO A 2 -22.57 -8.03 15.96
CA PRO A 2 -22.16 -6.78 15.30
C PRO A 2 -20.64 -6.59 15.44
N GLU A 3 -19.88 -7.04 14.46
CA GLU A 3 -18.42 -6.92 14.41
C GLU A 3 -17.90 -6.04 13.26
N GLY A 4 -18.80 -5.26 12.66
CA GLY A 4 -18.44 -4.30 11.60
C GLY A 4 -18.43 -4.86 10.17
N ALA A 5 -18.48 -6.18 9.99
CA ALA A 5 -18.72 -6.83 8.70
C ALA A 5 -20.18 -7.25 8.58
N ARG A 6 -20.64 -7.54 7.34
CA ARG A 6 -21.98 -8.10 7.14
C ARG A 6 -21.99 -9.58 7.48
N ASP A 7 -23.09 -10.03 8.11
CA ASP A 7 -23.30 -11.42 8.46
C ASP A 7 -23.52 -12.27 7.20
N TYR A 8 -22.89 -13.45 7.18
CA TYR A 8 -23.20 -14.48 6.20
C TYR A 8 -24.44 -15.23 6.69
N LEU A 9 -25.57 -15.12 5.96
CA LEU A 9 -26.85 -15.60 6.40
C LEU A 9 -27.20 -16.97 5.80
N VAL A 10 -27.75 -17.85 6.63
CA VAL A 10 -28.28 -19.15 6.23
C VAL A 10 -29.80 -19.16 6.52
N PRO A 11 -30.69 -19.34 5.53
CA PRO A 11 -32.12 -19.41 5.79
C PRO A 11 -32.50 -20.59 6.67
N SER A 12 -33.36 -20.35 7.66
CA SER A 12 -33.90 -21.42 8.50
C SER A 12 -34.96 -22.22 7.74
N ARG A 13 -34.81 -23.54 7.71
CA ARG A 13 -35.86 -24.43 7.16
C ARG A 13 -37.02 -24.67 8.13
N VAL A 14 -36.77 -24.46 9.43
CA VAL A 14 -37.73 -24.73 10.50
C VAL A 14 -38.58 -23.52 10.84
N HIS A 15 -38.00 -22.32 10.71
CA HIS A 15 -38.64 -21.06 11.04
C HIS A 15 -38.70 -20.14 9.79
N PRO A 16 -39.82 -20.18 9.04
CA PRO A 16 -39.95 -19.33 7.84
C PRO A 16 -39.73 -17.84 8.17
N GLY A 17 -38.94 -17.16 7.33
CA GLY A 17 -38.61 -15.74 7.54
C GLY A 17 -37.47 -15.49 8.53
N CYS A 18 -36.92 -16.52 9.17
CA CYS A 18 -35.76 -16.43 10.07
C CYS A 18 -34.48 -16.92 9.37
N PHE A 19 -33.33 -16.41 9.88
CA PHE A 19 -32.00 -16.74 9.37
C PHE A 19 -31.08 -17.08 10.53
N TYR A 20 -30.12 -17.94 10.25
CA TYR A 20 -28.93 -18.11 11.09
C TYR A 20 -27.81 -17.25 10.50
N ALA A 21 -26.98 -16.66 11.37
CA ALA A 21 -25.74 -15.99 10.96
C ALA A 21 -24.55 -16.91 11.25
N LEU A 22 -23.66 -17.06 10.26
CA LEU A 22 -22.39 -17.74 10.48
C LEU A 22 -21.44 -16.85 11.30
N PRO A 23 -20.56 -17.42 12.12
CA PRO A 23 -19.71 -16.64 13.02
C PRO A 23 -18.70 -15.79 12.24
N GLN A 24 -18.61 -14.52 12.55
CA GLN A 24 -17.62 -13.59 11.98
C GLN A 24 -16.26 -13.71 12.69
N SER A 25 -16.27 -14.03 13.99
CA SER A 25 -15.11 -14.31 14.85
C SER A 25 -15.59 -14.99 16.14
N PRO A 26 -14.69 -15.56 16.97
CA PRO A 26 -15.04 -16.16 18.27
C PRO A 26 -15.20 -15.10 19.39
N GLN A 27 -15.60 -13.87 19.07
CA GLN A 27 -15.61 -12.71 19.98
C GLN A 27 -16.34 -12.93 21.29
N LEU A 28 -17.53 -13.51 21.26
CA LEU A 28 -18.35 -13.67 22.47
C LEU A 28 -17.68 -14.59 23.49
N TYR A 29 -17.19 -15.74 23.05
CA TYR A 29 -16.57 -16.72 23.93
C TYR A 29 -15.25 -16.24 24.52
N LYS A 30 -14.38 -15.64 23.71
CA LYS A 30 -13.12 -15.12 24.24
C LYS A 30 -13.34 -14.00 25.24
N GLN A 31 -14.29 -13.11 25.00
CA GLN A 31 -14.64 -12.04 25.95
C GLN A 31 -15.14 -12.61 27.29
N LEU A 32 -16.03 -13.61 27.26
CA LEU A 32 -16.50 -14.26 28.46
C LEU A 32 -15.38 -14.95 29.25
N LEU A 33 -14.48 -15.64 28.55
CA LEU A 33 -13.33 -16.31 29.17
C LEU A 33 -12.38 -15.28 29.81
N MET A 34 -12.05 -14.20 29.12
CA MET A 34 -11.19 -13.14 29.68
C MET A 34 -11.85 -12.48 30.91
N CYS A 35 -13.15 -12.17 30.86
CA CYS A 35 -13.90 -11.65 32.01
C CYS A 35 -13.97 -12.64 33.18
N SER A 36 -13.86 -13.94 32.91
CA SER A 36 -13.86 -15.00 33.94
C SER A 36 -12.48 -15.22 34.57
N GLY A 37 -11.45 -14.43 34.19
CA GLY A 37 -10.12 -14.49 34.79
C GLY A 37 -9.12 -15.37 34.05
N PHE A 38 -9.40 -15.76 32.80
CA PHE A 38 -8.37 -16.41 31.97
C PHE A 38 -7.42 -15.32 31.42
N ASP A 39 -6.12 -15.53 31.60
CA ASP A 39 -5.11 -14.54 31.18
C ASP A 39 -4.67 -14.70 29.74
N ARG A 40 -4.85 -15.88 29.17
CA ARG A 40 -4.41 -16.20 27.81
C ARG A 40 -5.44 -17.09 27.12
N TYR A 41 -5.83 -16.69 25.94
CA TYR A 41 -6.75 -17.42 25.08
C TYR A 41 -6.14 -17.56 23.68
N ILE A 42 -6.34 -18.73 23.07
CA ILE A 42 -6.04 -18.98 21.67
C ILE A 42 -7.08 -19.92 21.08
N GLN A 43 -7.51 -19.62 19.86
CA GLN A 43 -8.36 -20.49 19.08
C GLN A 43 -8.00 -20.41 17.60
N ILE A 44 -8.02 -21.56 16.91
CA ILE A 44 -8.01 -21.61 15.45
C ILE A 44 -9.48 -21.71 15.01
N ALA A 45 -10.04 -20.59 14.53
CA ALA A 45 -11.47 -20.43 14.30
C ALA A 45 -11.78 -20.25 12.81
N LYS A 46 -12.82 -20.96 12.33
CA LYS A 46 -13.44 -20.65 11.03
C LYS A 46 -14.33 -19.42 11.18
N CYS A 47 -14.14 -18.46 10.28
CA CYS A 47 -14.83 -17.18 10.26
C CYS A 47 -15.46 -16.94 8.91
N TYR A 48 -16.59 -16.22 8.90
CA TYR A 48 -17.38 -15.94 7.71
C TYR A 48 -17.76 -14.47 7.66
N ARG A 49 -17.53 -13.81 6.53
CA ARG A 49 -17.90 -12.40 6.34
C ARG A 49 -18.42 -12.20 4.92
N ASP A 50 -19.56 -11.54 4.78
CA ASP A 50 -20.09 -11.15 3.49
C ASP A 50 -19.42 -9.84 3.05
N GLU A 51 -18.24 -9.97 2.48
CA GLU A 51 -17.41 -8.86 1.98
C GLU A 51 -17.08 -9.05 0.49
N ASP A 52 -16.74 -7.95 -0.17
CA ASP A 52 -16.26 -8.00 -1.55
C ASP A 52 -14.97 -8.81 -1.65
N LEU A 53 -14.92 -9.73 -2.61
CA LEU A 53 -13.74 -10.53 -2.88
C LEU A 53 -12.59 -9.63 -3.36
N ARG A 54 -11.43 -9.82 -2.75
CA ARG A 54 -10.17 -9.19 -3.15
C ARG A 54 -9.08 -10.25 -3.19
N ALA A 55 -7.90 -9.88 -3.68
CA ALA A 55 -6.76 -10.81 -3.76
C ALA A 55 -6.38 -11.41 -2.39
N ASP A 56 -6.63 -10.69 -1.31
CA ASP A 56 -6.30 -11.04 0.08
C ASP A 56 -7.55 -11.31 0.97
N ARG A 57 -8.75 -11.40 0.38
CA ARG A 57 -10.00 -11.57 1.14
C ARG A 57 -10.86 -12.67 0.56
N GLN A 58 -11.29 -13.56 1.45
CA GLN A 58 -12.21 -14.67 1.15
C GLN A 58 -13.42 -14.58 2.11
N PRO A 59 -14.64 -14.98 1.67
CA PRO A 59 -15.83 -14.95 2.52
C PRO A 59 -15.75 -15.98 3.66
N GLU A 60 -15.04 -17.09 3.47
CA GLU A 60 -14.67 -18.07 4.50
C GLU A 60 -13.16 -18.04 4.68
N PHE A 61 -12.70 -17.90 5.92
CA PHE A 61 -11.28 -17.90 6.26
C PHE A 61 -11.05 -18.45 7.66
N THR A 62 -9.80 -18.79 7.97
CA THR A 62 -9.41 -19.28 9.27
C THR A 62 -8.56 -18.24 9.99
N GLN A 63 -8.91 -17.93 11.24
CA GLN A 63 -8.11 -17.05 12.10
C GLN A 63 -7.34 -17.88 13.14
N VAL A 64 -6.12 -17.48 13.41
CA VAL A 64 -5.45 -17.73 14.68
C VAL A 64 -5.83 -16.56 15.58
N ASP A 65 -6.82 -16.75 16.43
CA ASP A 65 -7.35 -15.71 17.30
C ASP A 65 -6.73 -15.83 18.68
N MET A 66 -6.11 -14.75 19.16
CA MET A 66 -5.42 -14.71 20.44
C MET A 66 -5.91 -13.52 21.26
N GLU A 67 -6.07 -13.73 22.56
CA GLU A 67 -6.40 -12.68 23.53
C GLU A 67 -5.51 -12.85 24.76
N LEU A 68 -4.91 -11.76 25.22
CA LEU A 68 -3.99 -11.75 26.36
C LEU A 68 -4.37 -10.63 27.33
N SER A 69 -4.35 -10.92 28.63
CA SER A 69 -4.54 -9.94 29.71
C SER A 69 -3.20 -9.43 30.22
N PHE A 70 -3.19 -8.22 30.76
CA PHE A 70 -2.05 -7.60 31.45
C PHE A 70 -0.80 -7.48 30.59
N VAL A 71 -0.98 -7.15 29.30
CA VAL A 71 0.08 -6.99 28.31
C VAL A 71 -0.03 -5.63 27.63
N ASP A 72 1.11 -5.12 27.15
CA ASP A 72 1.21 -3.93 26.32
C ASP A 72 1.40 -4.30 24.84
N VAL A 73 1.46 -3.28 24.01
CA VAL A 73 1.63 -3.44 22.55
C VAL A 73 2.88 -4.24 22.21
N ASP A 74 3.98 -4.01 22.91
CA ASP A 74 5.26 -4.68 22.65
C ASP A 74 5.21 -6.17 22.93
N ASP A 75 4.46 -6.59 23.97
CA ASP A 75 4.24 -8.00 24.27
C ASP A 75 3.48 -8.73 23.16
N ILE A 76 2.45 -8.06 22.60
CA ILE A 76 1.68 -8.60 21.48
C ILE A 76 2.54 -8.70 20.23
N LEU A 77 3.37 -7.68 19.94
CA LEU A 77 4.27 -7.70 18.80
C LEU A 77 5.29 -8.84 18.93
N ASP A 78 5.92 -9.02 20.10
CA ASP A 78 6.89 -10.10 20.34
C ASP A 78 6.27 -11.49 20.13
N VAL A 79 5.08 -11.74 20.68
CA VAL A 79 4.39 -13.03 20.52
C VAL A 79 4.13 -13.32 19.03
N ASN A 80 3.65 -12.32 18.27
CA ASN A 80 3.36 -12.49 16.85
C ASN A 80 4.65 -12.65 16.02
N GLU A 81 5.71 -11.91 16.32
CA GLU A 81 7.02 -12.04 15.64
C GLU A 81 7.58 -13.44 15.79
N ARG A 82 7.57 -13.97 17.02
CA ARG A 82 8.02 -15.35 17.29
C ARG A 82 7.15 -16.40 16.59
N LEU A 83 5.83 -16.18 16.53
CA LEU A 83 4.93 -17.05 15.79
C LEU A 83 5.25 -17.06 14.30
N ILE A 84 5.35 -15.87 13.66
CA ILE A 84 5.68 -15.75 12.24
C ILE A 84 7.06 -16.37 11.94
N LYS A 85 8.06 -16.03 12.73
CA LYS A 85 9.41 -16.61 12.60
C LYS A 85 9.37 -18.14 12.61
N LYS A 86 8.66 -18.72 13.59
CA LYS A 86 8.55 -20.18 13.70
C LYS A 86 7.83 -20.80 12.52
N VAL A 87 6.67 -20.26 12.14
CA VAL A 87 5.87 -20.78 11.02
C VAL A 87 6.66 -20.73 9.72
N PHE A 88 7.31 -19.62 9.42
CA PHE A 88 8.11 -19.46 8.19
C PHE A 88 9.32 -20.38 8.20
N LYS A 89 9.97 -20.56 9.35
CA LYS A 89 11.11 -21.49 9.45
C LYS A 89 10.69 -22.94 9.24
N GLU A 90 9.61 -23.38 9.89
CA GLU A 90 9.20 -24.79 9.85
C GLU A 90 8.53 -25.19 8.52
N ILE A 91 7.81 -24.29 7.86
CA ILE A 91 7.05 -24.60 6.66
C ILE A 91 7.83 -24.28 5.39
N LEU A 92 8.56 -23.16 5.37
CA LEU A 92 9.22 -22.63 4.16
C LEU A 92 10.74 -22.65 4.25
N ASP A 93 11.31 -23.05 5.40
CA ASP A 93 12.74 -22.96 5.75
C ASP A 93 13.30 -21.53 5.59
N VAL A 94 12.45 -20.52 5.83
CA VAL A 94 12.83 -19.10 5.80
C VAL A 94 13.09 -18.61 7.22
N ASP A 95 14.29 -18.08 7.48
CA ASP A 95 14.62 -17.49 8.77
C ASP A 95 14.28 -16.00 8.81
N VAL A 96 13.07 -15.68 9.32
CA VAL A 96 12.61 -14.32 9.50
C VAL A 96 13.41 -13.65 10.62
N GLN A 97 14.03 -12.53 10.30
CA GLN A 97 14.78 -11.74 11.28
C GLN A 97 13.81 -10.93 12.15
N ILE A 98 13.97 -11.02 13.46
CA ILE A 98 13.21 -10.25 14.46
C ILE A 98 14.17 -9.47 15.37
N PRO A 99 13.77 -8.32 15.94
CA PRO A 99 12.47 -7.69 15.81
C PRO A 99 12.19 -7.16 14.40
N LEU A 100 10.92 -7.19 13.99
CA LEU A 100 10.48 -6.63 12.70
C LEU A 100 10.62 -5.12 12.72
N GLN A 101 10.87 -4.54 11.53
CA GLN A 101 10.88 -3.09 11.38
C GLN A 101 9.52 -2.49 11.77
N ARG A 102 9.54 -1.40 12.54
CA ARG A 102 8.35 -0.63 12.88
C ARG A 102 8.31 0.64 12.06
N MET A 103 7.20 0.88 11.38
CA MET A 103 6.98 2.05 10.52
C MET A 103 5.72 2.77 10.99
N LYS A 104 5.82 4.09 11.15
CA LYS A 104 4.64 4.91 11.49
C LYS A 104 3.72 5.06 10.29
N TYR A 105 2.41 5.18 10.52
CA TYR A 105 1.43 5.40 9.45
C TYR A 105 1.79 6.58 8.55
N ALA A 106 2.17 7.72 9.13
CA ALA A 106 2.57 8.89 8.36
C ALA A 106 3.78 8.61 7.45
N GLU A 107 4.76 7.84 7.94
CA GLU A 107 5.92 7.42 7.16
C GLU A 107 5.53 6.49 6.02
N ALA A 108 4.69 5.48 6.29
CA ALA A 108 4.18 4.57 5.26
C ALA A 108 3.44 5.32 4.15
N MET A 109 2.58 6.28 4.51
CA MET A 109 1.86 7.08 3.53
C MET A 109 2.77 8.01 2.73
N THR A 110 3.70 8.72 3.39
CA THR A 110 4.57 9.67 2.69
C THR A 110 5.58 9.00 1.77
N ARG A 111 6.14 7.84 2.14
CA ARG A 111 7.15 7.12 1.36
C ARG A 111 6.55 6.16 0.33
N PHE A 112 5.42 5.54 0.64
CA PHE A 112 4.89 4.44 -0.17
C PHE A 112 3.46 4.66 -0.68
N GLY A 113 2.75 5.67 -0.17
CA GLY A 113 1.36 5.97 -0.55
C GLY A 113 0.35 4.90 -0.10
N SER A 114 0.69 4.09 0.91
CA SER A 114 -0.14 2.99 1.39
C SER A 114 0.14 2.67 2.85
N ASP A 115 -0.89 2.30 3.60
CA ASP A 115 -0.79 1.73 4.95
C ASP A 115 -0.33 0.26 4.96
N LYS A 116 -0.15 -0.33 3.78
CA LYS A 116 0.39 -1.68 3.53
C LYS A 116 1.53 -1.62 2.52
N PRO A 117 2.67 -0.98 2.87
CA PRO A 117 3.75 -0.74 1.92
C PRO A 117 4.44 -2.03 1.51
N ASP A 118 4.65 -2.21 0.22
CA ASP A 118 5.58 -3.22 -0.28
C ASP A 118 6.99 -2.62 -0.28
N VAL A 119 7.83 -3.08 0.65
CA VAL A 119 9.20 -2.58 0.83
C VAL A 119 10.27 -3.47 0.19
N ARG A 120 9.87 -4.45 -0.64
CA ARG A 120 10.78 -5.35 -1.34
C ARG A 120 11.54 -4.68 -2.49
N PHE A 121 11.08 -3.54 -2.92
CA PHE A 121 11.71 -2.69 -3.95
C PHE A 121 11.66 -1.23 -3.52
N GLY A 122 12.52 -0.41 -4.08
CA GLY A 122 12.56 1.03 -3.84
C GLY A 122 11.35 1.78 -4.45
N MET A 123 11.60 2.79 -5.26
CA MET A 123 10.58 3.62 -5.94
C MET A 123 9.68 4.34 -4.93
N GLU A 124 10.30 4.96 -3.93
CA GLU A 124 9.57 5.74 -2.92
C GLU A 124 8.95 7.01 -3.52
N LEU A 125 7.92 7.52 -2.88
CA LEU A 125 7.30 8.79 -3.23
C LEU A 125 8.16 9.94 -2.71
N HIS A 126 8.51 10.88 -3.57
CA HIS A 126 9.24 12.10 -3.23
C HIS A 126 8.30 13.29 -3.34
N ASP A 127 8.28 14.14 -2.31
CA ASP A 127 7.56 15.40 -2.32
C ASP A 127 8.39 16.45 -3.07
N ILE A 128 7.87 16.93 -4.19
CA ILE A 128 8.49 17.97 -5.00
C ILE A 128 7.69 19.27 -5.00
N THR A 129 6.72 19.40 -4.09
CA THR A 129 5.81 20.55 -4.02
C THR A 129 6.59 21.87 -3.95
N GLU A 130 7.58 21.97 -3.09
CA GLU A 130 8.41 23.16 -2.94
C GLU A 130 9.26 23.47 -4.19
N ILE A 131 9.70 22.41 -4.89
CA ILE A 131 10.49 22.57 -6.12
C ILE A 131 9.65 23.22 -7.23
N VAL A 132 8.35 22.88 -7.28
CA VAL A 132 7.46 23.30 -8.38
C VAL A 132 6.43 24.37 -7.98
N LYS A 133 6.55 24.95 -6.77
CA LYS A 133 5.55 25.89 -6.24
C LYS A 133 5.32 27.13 -7.11
N ASP A 134 6.38 27.60 -7.78
CA ASP A 134 6.34 28.80 -8.61
C ASP A 134 6.05 28.49 -10.10
N THR A 135 5.52 27.29 -10.39
CA THR A 135 5.25 26.86 -11.77
C THR A 135 4.05 27.57 -12.38
N GLU A 136 4.11 27.81 -13.68
CA GLU A 136 2.96 28.24 -14.48
C GLU A 136 2.10 27.06 -14.98
N PHE A 137 2.51 25.82 -14.70
CA PHE A 137 1.72 24.66 -15.06
C PHE A 137 0.47 24.56 -14.20
N VAL A 138 -0.66 24.93 -14.77
CA VAL A 138 -1.96 25.13 -14.08
C VAL A 138 -2.36 23.92 -13.23
N VAL A 139 -2.03 22.70 -13.66
CA VAL A 139 -2.39 21.48 -12.91
C VAL A 139 -1.68 21.44 -11.56
N PHE A 140 -0.39 21.74 -11.51
CA PHE A 140 0.40 21.76 -10.28
C PHE A 140 0.01 22.94 -9.40
N LYS A 141 -0.10 24.11 -10.02
CA LYS A 141 -0.52 25.33 -9.32
C LYS A 141 -1.85 25.15 -8.60
N ASN A 142 -2.88 24.66 -9.30
CA ASN A 142 -4.21 24.44 -8.72
C ASN A 142 -4.19 23.38 -7.59
N ALA A 143 -3.36 22.34 -7.72
CA ALA A 143 -3.25 21.33 -6.66
C ALA A 143 -2.64 21.93 -5.38
N ILE A 144 -1.57 22.73 -5.53
CA ILE A 144 -0.90 23.41 -4.41
C ILE A 144 -1.81 24.45 -3.74
N GLU A 145 -2.46 25.30 -4.56
CA GLU A 145 -3.42 26.30 -4.06
C GLU A 145 -4.62 25.69 -3.33
N ALA A 146 -5.00 24.46 -3.71
CA ALA A 146 -6.06 23.70 -3.03
C ALA A 146 -5.58 22.97 -1.76
N GLY A 147 -4.33 23.18 -1.33
CA GLY A 147 -3.74 22.53 -0.16
C GLY A 147 -3.39 21.04 -0.38
N GLY A 148 -3.21 20.63 -1.62
CA GLY A 148 -2.69 19.32 -1.99
C GLY A 148 -1.17 19.32 -2.17
N SER A 149 -0.62 18.25 -2.72
CA SER A 149 0.81 18.11 -2.97
C SER A 149 1.12 17.68 -4.41
N VAL A 150 2.35 17.90 -4.79
CA VAL A 150 2.95 17.38 -6.03
C VAL A 150 4.03 16.39 -5.63
N ARG A 151 3.80 15.11 -5.95
CA ARG A 151 4.76 14.05 -5.62
C ARG A 151 5.13 13.26 -6.85
N ALA A 152 6.30 12.65 -6.79
CA ALA A 152 6.85 11.90 -7.90
C ALA A 152 7.47 10.57 -7.43
N ILE A 153 7.57 9.63 -8.36
CA ILE A 153 8.34 8.40 -8.23
C ILE A 153 9.34 8.29 -9.37
N ASN A 154 10.48 7.66 -9.11
CA ASN A 154 11.46 7.31 -10.13
C ASN A 154 11.29 5.83 -10.53
N ALA A 155 10.80 5.59 -11.76
CA ALA A 155 10.75 4.27 -12.36
C ALA A 155 12.08 3.99 -13.08
N GLU A 156 13.05 3.45 -12.32
CA GLU A 156 14.41 3.18 -12.80
C GLU A 156 14.37 2.27 -14.04
N GLY A 157 15.14 2.64 -15.06
CA GLY A 157 15.25 1.90 -16.31
C GLY A 157 13.99 1.88 -17.19
N CYS A 158 12.94 2.64 -16.87
CA CYS A 158 11.72 2.74 -17.67
C CYS A 158 11.73 3.86 -18.73
N GLY A 159 12.83 4.58 -18.90
CA GLY A 159 12.96 5.66 -19.91
C GLY A 159 12.72 5.19 -21.34
N HIS A 160 12.95 3.90 -21.61
CA HIS A 160 12.73 3.29 -22.92
C HIS A 160 11.25 2.94 -23.21
N TYR A 161 10.34 3.17 -22.27
CA TYR A 161 8.93 2.87 -22.47
C TYR A 161 8.36 3.64 -23.67
N PRO A 162 7.76 2.94 -24.66
CA PRO A 162 7.08 3.61 -25.75
C PRO A 162 5.89 4.42 -25.25
N ARG A 163 5.51 5.45 -25.97
CA ARG A 163 4.41 6.35 -25.60
C ARG A 163 3.14 5.61 -25.16
N LYS A 164 2.77 4.53 -25.85
CA LYS A 164 1.59 3.71 -25.51
C LYS A 164 1.67 3.10 -24.11
N GLN A 165 2.87 2.72 -23.64
CA GLN A 165 3.04 2.19 -22.29
C GLN A 165 2.91 3.29 -21.25
N ILE A 166 3.51 4.48 -21.50
CA ILE A 166 3.35 5.63 -20.62
C ILE A 166 1.88 6.05 -20.54
N ASP A 167 1.18 6.10 -21.68
CA ASP A 167 -0.24 6.43 -21.72
C ASP A 167 -1.08 5.40 -20.94
N SER A 168 -0.69 4.11 -20.93
CA SER A 168 -1.34 3.09 -20.10
C SER A 168 -1.16 3.33 -18.61
N LEU A 169 -0.03 3.91 -18.16
CA LEU A 169 0.17 4.31 -16.76
C LEU A 169 -0.69 5.52 -16.40
N VAL A 170 -0.89 6.46 -17.34
CA VAL A 170 -1.81 7.59 -17.16
C VAL A 170 -3.25 7.10 -16.97
N GLU A 171 -3.71 6.15 -17.78
CA GLU A 171 -5.05 5.57 -17.60
C GLU A 171 -5.16 4.76 -16.29
N PHE A 172 -4.11 4.07 -15.90
CA PHE A 172 -4.08 3.33 -14.63
C PHE A 172 -4.32 4.25 -13.43
N VAL A 173 -3.63 5.39 -13.30
CA VAL A 173 -3.81 6.28 -12.15
C VAL A 173 -5.19 6.95 -12.12
N LYS A 174 -5.88 7.09 -13.25
CA LYS A 174 -7.26 7.59 -13.29
C LYS A 174 -8.23 6.69 -12.53
N THR A 175 -7.98 5.38 -12.44
CA THR A 175 -8.79 4.46 -11.65
C THR A 175 -8.74 4.79 -10.16
N TYR A 176 -7.68 5.48 -9.71
CA TYR A 176 -7.48 6.01 -8.36
C TYR A 176 -7.90 7.48 -8.23
N LYS A 177 -8.64 8.01 -9.21
CA LYS A 177 -9.18 9.37 -9.26
C LYS A 177 -8.16 10.48 -9.54
N ALA A 178 -6.92 10.15 -9.89
CA ALA A 178 -5.98 11.16 -10.39
C ALA A 178 -6.49 11.74 -11.71
N LYS A 179 -6.40 13.06 -11.86
CA LYS A 179 -6.81 13.76 -13.10
C LYS A 179 -5.84 13.54 -14.26
N GLY A 180 -4.61 13.14 -13.94
CA GLY A 180 -3.55 12.87 -14.93
C GLY A 180 -2.25 12.49 -14.25
N LEU A 181 -1.26 12.20 -15.09
CA LEU A 181 0.10 11.85 -14.67
C LEU A 181 1.06 12.60 -15.59
N ALA A 182 1.86 13.47 -15.04
CA ALA A 182 2.96 14.08 -15.78
C ALA A 182 4.18 13.16 -15.73
N TRP A 183 5.07 13.28 -16.71
CA TRP A 183 6.25 12.43 -16.79
C TRP A 183 7.45 13.16 -17.39
N ILE A 184 8.64 12.71 -16.97
CA ILE A 184 9.93 13.14 -17.53
C ILE A 184 10.72 11.87 -17.84
N VAL A 185 11.14 11.70 -19.07
CA VAL A 185 12.10 10.68 -19.51
C VAL A 185 13.50 11.29 -19.44
N VAL A 186 14.40 10.62 -18.75
CA VAL A 186 15.83 10.92 -18.77
C VAL A 186 16.46 10.06 -19.87
N ASN A 187 16.77 10.66 -21.02
CA ASN A 187 17.38 9.93 -22.14
C ASN A 187 18.80 9.45 -21.78
N ASP A 188 19.34 8.50 -22.53
CA ASP A 188 20.66 7.92 -22.30
C ASP A 188 21.80 8.96 -22.42
N ASP A 189 21.59 10.02 -23.18
CA ASP A 189 22.52 11.16 -23.33
C ASP A 189 22.38 12.22 -22.23
N GLY A 190 21.47 11.96 -21.24
CA GLY A 190 21.17 12.88 -20.16
C GLY A 190 20.18 14.00 -20.53
N SER A 191 19.73 14.09 -21.78
CA SER A 191 18.70 15.06 -22.18
C SER A 191 17.33 14.66 -21.60
N LEU A 192 16.49 15.67 -21.32
CA LEU A 192 15.18 15.46 -20.70
C LEU A 192 14.07 15.62 -21.75
N LYS A 193 13.19 14.61 -21.81
CA LYS A 193 12.00 14.65 -22.64
C LYS A 193 10.76 14.62 -21.76
N SER A 194 9.89 15.64 -21.88
CA SER A 194 8.68 15.72 -21.07
C SER A 194 7.56 16.44 -21.80
N GLN A 195 6.31 16.04 -21.52
CA GLN A 195 5.12 16.76 -21.99
C GLN A 195 4.93 18.12 -21.29
N ILE A 196 5.53 18.29 -20.11
CA ILE A 196 5.44 19.53 -19.32
C ILE A 196 6.65 20.44 -19.49
N ALA A 197 7.64 20.09 -20.33
CA ALA A 197 8.88 20.83 -20.50
C ALA A 197 8.66 22.30 -20.83
N LYS A 198 7.62 22.63 -21.58
CA LYS A 198 7.31 24.03 -21.98
C LYS A 198 6.92 24.95 -20.79
N PHE A 199 6.63 24.40 -19.63
CA PHE A 199 6.25 25.15 -18.43
C PHE A 199 7.37 25.27 -17.41
N PHE A 200 8.56 24.71 -17.70
CA PHE A 200 9.70 24.68 -16.81
C PHE A 200 10.98 25.06 -17.54
N THR A 201 11.91 25.68 -16.83
CA THR A 201 13.27 25.86 -17.37
C THR A 201 14.02 24.52 -17.34
N PRO A 202 15.05 24.32 -18.20
CA PRO A 202 15.87 23.11 -18.16
C PRO A 202 16.46 22.81 -16.78
N GLU A 203 16.91 23.86 -16.07
CA GLU A 203 17.48 23.78 -14.74
C GLU A 203 16.44 23.25 -13.73
N LYS A 204 15.18 23.69 -13.85
CA LYS A 204 14.10 23.27 -12.96
C LYS A 204 13.70 21.81 -13.21
N LEU A 205 13.67 21.39 -14.45
CA LEU A 205 13.47 19.96 -14.77
C LEU A 205 14.60 19.09 -14.22
N GLN A 206 15.85 19.58 -14.32
CA GLN A 206 17.00 18.87 -13.76
C GLN A 206 16.95 18.82 -12.23
N GLU A 207 16.47 19.87 -11.57
CA GLU A 207 16.25 19.89 -10.13
C GLU A 207 15.23 18.81 -9.70
N ILE A 208 14.12 18.66 -10.44
CA ILE A 208 13.14 17.60 -10.20
C ILE A 208 13.78 16.22 -10.34
N VAL A 209 14.53 15.98 -11.44
CA VAL A 209 15.18 14.70 -11.67
C VAL A 209 16.20 14.39 -10.58
N SER A 210 17.00 15.39 -10.17
CA SER A 210 18.01 15.23 -9.11
C SER A 210 17.39 14.94 -7.74
N ALA A 211 16.21 15.52 -7.42
CA ALA A 211 15.49 15.25 -6.18
C ALA A 211 14.99 13.81 -6.06
N LEU A 212 14.92 13.08 -7.18
CA LEU A 212 14.54 11.67 -7.24
C LEU A 212 15.73 10.74 -7.56
N ASP A 213 16.97 11.22 -7.48
CA ASP A 213 18.17 10.49 -7.87
C ASP A 213 18.09 9.89 -9.29
N GLY A 214 17.35 10.59 -10.19
CA GLY A 214 17.10 10.12 -11.56
C GLY A 214 18.36 10.07 -12.41
N LYS A 215 18.52 8.98 -13.15
CA LYS A 215 19.69 8.68 -14.00
C LYS A 215 19.27 8.54 -15.46
N PRO A 216 20.23 8.61 -16.40
CA PRO A 216 19.97 8.25 -17.79
C PRO A 216 19.27 6.87 -17.90
N GLY A 217 18.21 6.82 -18.69
CA GLY A 217 17.38 5.63 -18.84
C GLY A 217 16.17 5.56 -17.89
N ASP A 218 15.97 6.51 -16.98
CA ASP A 218 14.88 6.52 -16.01
C ASP A 218 13.63 7.26 -16.52
N LEU A 219 12.49 6.94 -15.89
CA LEU A 219 11.21 7.60 -16.12
C LEU A 219 10.67 8.15 -14.80
N ILE A 220 10.64 9.46 -14.67
CA ILE A 220 10.01 10.16 -13.55
C ILE A 220 8.52 10.31 -13.82
N LEU A 221 7.69 9.93 -12.86
CA LEU A 221 6.23 9.99 -12.94
C LEU A 221 5.70 10.89 -11.83
N ILE A 222 4.90 11.90 -12.16
CA ILE A 222 4.51 12.98 -11.26
C ILE A 222 2.99 13.06 -11.18
N CYS A 223 2.43 13.03 -9.98
CA CYS A 223 1.02 13.23 -9.70
C CYS A 223 0.82 14.47 -8.82
N ALA A 224 -0.21 15.25 -9.13
CA ALA A 224 -0.59 16.45 -8.40
C ALA A 224 -2.09 16.47 -8.16
N ASP A 225 -2.49 16.44 -6.91
CA ASP A 225 -3.90 16.52 -6.45
C ASP A 225 -3.91 16.65 -4.91
N LYS A 226 -5.07 16.45 -4.28
CA LYS A 226 -5.16 16.27 -2.82
C LYS A 226 -4.32 15.07 -2.39
N ASP A 227 -3.67 15.16 -1.23
CA ASP A 227 -2.74 14.13 -0.72
C ASP A 227 -3.27 12.71 -0.82
N LYS A 228 -4.54 12.48 -0.43
CA LYS A 228 -5.15 11.16 -0.53
C LYS A 228 -5.13 10.60 -1.96
N VAL A 229 -5.45 11.42 -2.95
CA VAL A 229 -5.46 10.99 -4.36
C VAL A 229 -4.04 10.73 -4.85
N VAL A 230 -3.08 11.58 -4.46
CA VAL A 230 -1.66 11.42 -4.82
C VAL A 230 -1.11 10.13 -4.23
N PHE A 231 -1.35 9.87 -2.94
CA PHE A 231 -0.90 8.65 -2.26
C PHE A 231 -1.52 7.39 -2.87
N ASP A 232 -2.85 7.34 -2.99
CA ASP A 232 -3.56 6.20 -3.57
C ASP A 232 -3.06 5.90 -5.00
N SER A 233 -2.83 6.96 -5.81
CA SER A 233 -2.42 6.84 -7.21
C SER A 233 -0.97 6.40 -7.37
N LEU A 234 -0.03 7.08 -6.71
CA LEU A 234 1.40 6.76 -6.83
C LEU A 234 1.75 5.47 -6.07
N GLY A 235 1.09 5.21 -4.92
CA GLY A 235 1.26 3.97 -4.18
C GLY A 235 0.85 2.73 -4.98
N ALA A 236 -0.27 2.81 -5.70
CA ALA A 236 -0.68 1.75 -6.62
C ALA A 236 0.22 1.68 -7.86
N LEU A 237 0.61 2.84 -8.41
CA LEU A 237 1.45 2.92 -9.62
C LEU A 237 2.82 2.29 -9.41
N ARG A 238 3.48 2.53 -8.25
CA ARG A 238 4.76 1.91 -7.94
C ARG A 238 4.68 0.38 -7.92
N CYS A 239 3.61 -0.18 -7.35
CA CYS A 239 3.37 -1.62 -7.34
C CYS A 239 3.09 -2.18 -8.74
N GLU A 240 2.34 -1.46 -9.57
CA GLU A 240 2.07 -1.84 -10.96
C GLU A 240 3.37 -1.86 -11.79
N ILE A 241 4.22 -0.85 -11.65
CA ILE A 241 5.52 -0.79 -12.34
C ILE A 241 6.43 -1.92 -11.84
N ALA A 242 6.50 -2.14 -10.53
CA ALA A 242 7.28 -3.24 -9.95
C ALA A 242 6.85 -4.61 -10.50
N LYS A 243 5.54 -4.82 -10.67
CA LYS A 243 4.98 -6.02 -11.30
C LYS A 243 5.40 -6.13 -12.78
N ARG A 244 5.29 -5.04 -13.57
CA ARG A 244 5.70 -5.04 -14.98
C ARG A 244 7.19 -5.32 -15.17
N GLN A 245 8.02 -4.86 -14.24
CA GLN A 245 9.48 -5.04 -14.25
C GLN A 245 9.95 -6.28 -13.51
N ASN A 246 9.05 -7.07 -12.90
CA ASN A 246 9.39 -8.23 -12.07
C ASN A 246 10.41 -7.90 -10.96
N LEU A 247 10.25 -6.78 -10.27
CA LEU A 247 11.17 -6.33 -9.24
C LEU A 247 11.08 -7.17 -7.95
N THR A 248 9.94 -7.87 -7.74
CA THR A 248 9.76 -8.75 -6.59
C THR A 248 10.03 -10.19 -6.97
N LYS A 249 10.83 -10.89 -6.16
CA LYS A 249 11.16 -12.30 -6.38
C LYS A 249 10.28 -13.19 -5.50
N PRO A 250 9.84 -14.38 -5.98
CA PRO A 250 9.26 -15.39 -5.13
C PRO A 250 10.23 -15.74 -3.99
N GLY A 251 9.71 -15.79 -2.74
CA GLY A 251 10.52 -16.09 -1.56
C GLY A 251 11.22 -14.87 -0.92
N ASP A 252 11.12 -13.66 -1.49
CA ASP A 252 11.56 -12.44 -0.80
C ASP A 252 10.44 -11.94 0.12
N PHE A 253 10.60 -12.19 1.41
CA PHE A 253 9.67 -11.77 2.46
C PHE A 253 10.26 -10.60 3.25
N ARG A 254 9.54 -9.48 3.33
CA ARG A 254 9.91 -8.28 4.06
C ARG A 254 8.78 -7.89 4.98
N PHE A 255 8.85 -8.35 6.22
CA PHE A 255 7.83 -8.07 7.22
C PHE A 255 8.10 -6.75 7.94
N LEU A 256 7.04 -6.03 8.26
CA LEU A 256 7.08 -4.83 9.09
C LEU A 256 5.73 -4.60 9.81
N TRP A 257 5.81 -3.86 10.88
CA TRP A 257 4.66 -3.31 11.58
C TRP A 257 4.37 -1.88 11.15
#